data_d13461735057de84f162eb0ef49051e1
#
_entry.id   d13461735057de84f162eb0ef49051e1
#
_cell.length_a   1.000
_cell.length_b   1.000
_cell.length_c   1.000
_cell.angle_alpha   90.00
_cell.angle_beta   90.00
_cell.angle_gamma   90.00
#
_symmetry.space_group_name_H-M   'P 1'
#
loop_
_entity.id
_entity.type
_entity.pdbx_description
1 polymer ?
#
loop_
_entity_poly.entity_id
_entity_poly.type
_entity_poly.pdbx_seq_one_letter_code
_entity_poly.pdbx_strand_id
1 'polypeptide(L)'
;MFKSFSNILNGSLVTLKEFAVNSLKDKTTILLLLILVIIFVIIAYFIYNTFIKSIISTNHQVNKEFIDKTSSDDVLIIYFYTQWCPYCKQSLPEITKFEEYVNGLNAENSYKITVTKIDCDENPTMANKYKIQGYPTIKLIYKGKVYDYDAKPNKQNLILFLETSTK
;
A
#
# COMPACT_ATOMS: atom_id res chain seq x y z
N MET A 1 -43.81 12.46 -26.95
CA MET A 1 -42.86 13.27 -26.14
C MET A 1 -41.38 12.89 -26.39
N PHE A 2 -41.01 11.62 -26.49
CA PHE A 2 -39.60 11.17 -26.73
C PHE A 2 -39.01 11.61 -28.10
N LYS A 3 -39.77 11.57 -29.20
CA LYS A 3 -39.29 11.99 -30.53
C LYS A 3 -38.95 13.49 -30.64
N SER A 4 -39.62 14.36 -29.89
CA SER A 4 -39.30 15.78 -29.88
C SER A 4 -38.00 16.09 -29.17
N PHE A 5 -37.70 15.35 -28.09
CA PHE A 5 -36.43 15.50 -27.33
C PHE A 5 -35.22 15.03 -28.11
N SER A 6 -35.34 13.92 -28.85
CA SER A 6 -34.28 13.40 -29.71
C SER A 6 -33.95 14.34 -30.88
N ASN A 7 -34.94 14.99 -31.45
CA ASN A 7 -34.73 15.98 -32.51
C ASN A 7 -34.04 17.26 -32.03
N ILE A 8 -34.34 17.71 -30.81
CA ILE A 8 -33.64 18.86 -30.19
C ILE A 8 -32.18 18.50 -29.88
N LEU A 9 -31.92 17.33 -29.34
CA LEU A 9 -30.56 16.86 -29.09
C LEU A 9 -29.74 16.68 -30.36
N ASN A 10 -30.32 16.11 -31.42
CA ASN A 10 -29.63 15.96 -32.71
C ASN A 10 -29.38 17.33 -33.38
N GLY A 11 -30.31 18.31 -33.27
CA GLY A 11 -30.10 19.66 -33.77
C GLY A 11 -28.93 20.36 -33.03
N SER A 12 -28.89 20.24 -31.70
CA SER A 12 -27.79 20.82 -30.91
C SER A 12 -26.42 20.17 -31.19
N LEU A 13 -26.40 18.87 -31.45
CA LEU A 13 -25.16 18.16 -31.80
C LEU A 13 -24.65 18.54 -33.20
N VAL A 14 -25.55 18.77 -34.16
CA VAL A 14 -25.14 19.20 -35.52
C VAL A 14 -24.60 20.63 -35.48
N THR A 15 -25.25 21.55 -34.78
CA THR A 15 -24.77 22.93 -34.65
C THR A 15 -23.43 23.00 -33.88
N LEU A 16 -23.24 22.20 -32.86
CA LEU A 16 -21.93 22.06 -32.14
C LEU A 16 -20.83 21.52 -33.04
N LYS A 17 -21.14 20.52 -33.88
CA LYS A 17 -20.18 20.00 -34.86
C LYS A 17 -19.79 21.04 -35.92
N GLU A 18 -20.74 21.74 -36.47
CA GLU A 18 -20.48 22.79 -37.47
C GLU A 18 -19.68 23.95 -36.86
N PHE A 19 -20.02 24.35 -35.64
CA PHE A 19 -19.28 25.38 -34.90
C PHE A 19 -17.82 24.91 -34.63
N ALA A 20 -17.62 23.67 -34.18
CA ALA A 20 -16.30 23.10 -33.95
C ALA A 20 -15.48 23.00 -35.24
N VAL A 21 -16.08 22.54 -36.35
CA VAL A 21 -15.41 22.42 -37.64
C VAL A 21 -15.01 23.78 -38.21
N ASN A 22 -15.88 24.79 -38.10
CA ASN A 22 -15.59 26.15 -38.56
C ASN A 22 -14.53 26.84 -37.69
N SER A 23 -14.58 26.62 -36.37
CA SER A 23 -13.58 27.14 -35.43
C SER A 23 -12.19 26.52 -35.68
N LEU A 24 -12.12 25.24 -36.12
CA LEU A 24 -10.89 24.56 -36.47
C LEU A 24 -10.30 24.98 -37.82
N LYS A 25 -11.01 25.76 -38.65
CA LYS A 25 -10.47 26.33 -39.90
C LYS A 25 -9.61 27.58 -39.70
N ASP A 26 -9.81 28.26 -38.57
CA ASP A 26 -9.04 29.46 -38.23
C ASP A 26 -7.69 29.05 -37.63
N LYS A 27 -6.58 29.40 -38.30
CA LYS A 27 -5.22 29.13 -37.80
C LYS A 27 -4.96 29.69 -36.41
N THR A 28 -5.58 30.81 -36.05
CA THR A 28 -5.49 31.43 -34.74
C THR A 28 -6.16 30.58 -33.66
N THR A 29 -7.31 30.00 -33.95
CA THR A 29 -8.06 29.11 -33.00
C THR A 29 -7.30 27.82 -32.77
N ILE A 30 -6.72 27.23 -33.82
CA ILE A 30 -5.85 26.05 -33.70
C ILE A 30 -4.62 26.35 -32.83
N LEU A 31 -3.99 27.49 -33.02
CA LEU A 31 -2.84 27.91 -32.24
C LEU A 31 -3.20 28.08 -30.76
N LEU A 32 -4.34 28.71 -30.46
CA LEU A 32 -4.84 28.88 -29.09
C LEU A 32 -5.14 27.53 -28.42
N LEU A 33 -5.77 26.59 -29.13
CA LEU A 33 -6.02 25.23 -28.63
C LEU A 33 -4.72 24.49 -28.33
N LEU A 34 -3.72 24.59 -29.19
CA LEU A 34 -2.41 23.98 -28.95
C LEU A 34 -1.73 24.56 -27.71
N ILE A 35 -1.78 25.87 -27.51
CA ILE A 35 -1.24 26.54 -26.32
C ILE A 35 -1.96 26.03 -25.07
N LEU A 36 -3.30 25.91 -25.11
CA LEU A 36 -4.10 25.42 -23.98
C LEU A 36 -3.76 23.99 -23.61
N VAL A 37 -3.57 23.11 -24.61
CA VAL A 37 -3.14 21.72 -24.39
C VAL A 37 -1.74 21.68 -23.76
N ILE A 38 -0.80 22.50 -24.23
CA ILE A 38 0.54 22.58 -23.67
C ILE A 38 0.50 23.02 -22.20
N ILE A 39 -0.29 24.06 -21.89
CA ILE A 39 -0.49 24.53 -20.51
C ILE A 39 -1.05 23.40 -19.63
N PHE A 40 -2.06 22.67 -20.15
CA PHE A 40 -2.66 21.55 -19.41
C PHE A 40 -1.65 20.43 -19.12
N VAL A 41 -0.82 20.08 -20.10
CA VAL A 41 0.25 19.08 -19.94
C VAL A 41 1.29 19.55 -18.92
N ILE A 42 1.65 20.83 -18.93
CA ILE A 42 2.60 21.40 -17.93
C ILE A 42 2.01 21.34 -16.54
N ILE A 43 0.74 21.71 -16.37
CA ILE A 43 0.06 21.64 -15.06
C ILE A 43 -0.06 20.19 -14.58
N ALA A 44 -0.46 19.28 -15.46
CA ALA A 44 -0.53 17.85 -15.13
C ALA A 44 0.84 17.28 -14.73
N TYR A 45 1.91 17.64 -15.44
CA TYR A 45 3.28 17.26 -15.11
C TYR A 45 3.71 17.83 -13.75
N PHE A 46 3.38 19.09 -13.48
CA PHE A 46 3.70 19.73 -12.20
C PHE A 46 2.96 19.07 -11.03
N ILE A 47 1.66 18.79 -11.19
CA ILE A 47 0.87 18.06 -10.19
C ILE A 47 1.44 16.66 -9.98
N TYR A 48 1.75 15.95 -11.06
CA TYR A 48 2.37 14.62 -10.97
C TYR A 48 3.69 14.67 -10.21
N ASN A 49 4.58 15.61 -10.56
CA ASN A 49 5.91 15.70 -9.96
C ASN A 49 5.87 16.16 -8.49
N THR A 50 4.90 17.03 -8.12
CA THR A 50 4.80 17.61 -6.77
C THR A 50 4.03 16.69 -5.82
N PHE A 51 2.92 16.09 -6.27
CA PHE A 51 2.04 15.31 -5.42
C PHE A 51 2.23 13.80 -5.58
N ILE A 52 2.19 13.30 -6.81
CA ILE A 52 2.17 11.85 -7.04
C ILE A 52 3.55 11.24 -6.85
N LYS A 53 4.62 11.90 -7.33
CA LYS A 53 5.98 11.42 -7.14
C LYS A 53 6.40 11.48 -5.66
N SER A 54 5.96 12.47 -4.91
CA SER A 54 6.17 12.55 -3.45
C SER A 54 5.46 11.42 -2.71
N ILE A 55 4.21 11.10 -3.06
CA ILE A 55 3.45 10.00 -2.46
C ILE A 55 4.08 8.65 -2.82
N ILE A 56 4.53 8.47 -4.05
CA ILE A 56 5.21 7.23 -4.49
C ILE A 56 6.62 7.15 -3.91
N SER A 57 7.32 8.26 -3.76
CA SER A 57 8.70 8.32 -3.23
C SER A 57 8.75 8.18 -1.71
N THR A 58 7.79 8.71 -0.96
CA THR A 58 7.69 8.50 0.49
C THR A 58 7.38 7.05 0.85
N ASN A 59 6.72 6.30 -0.04
CA ASN A 59 6.52 4.86 0.13
C ASN A 59 7.76 4.02 -0.19
N HIS A 60 8.89 4.61 -0.62
CA HIS A 60 10.08 3.86 -1.03
C HIS A 60 11.23 3.90 -0.03
N GLN A 61 11.04 4.45 1.13
CA GLN A 61 11.93 4.21 2.27
C GLN A 61 11.42 2.99 3.05
N VAL A 62 11.27 1.87 2.34
CA VAL A 62 11.29 0.56 3.00
C VAL A 62 12.60 0.51 3.75
N ASN A 63 12.54 0.40 5.07
CA ASN A 63 13.68 0.08 5.91
C ASN A 63 14.36 -1.19 5.38
N LYS A 64 15.26 -1.04 4.41
CA LYS A 64 16.21 -2.09 4.01
C LYS A 64 16.99 -2.60 5.23
N GLU A 65 17.09 -1.78 6.27
CA GLU A 65 17.78 -2.11 7.50
C GLU A 65 17.21 -3.33 8.25
N PHE A 66 15.91 -3.64 8.12
CA PHE A 66 15.33 -4.76 8.84
C PHE A 66 15.54 -6.13 8.16
N ILE A 67 15.82 -6.16 6.87
CA ILE A 67 15.95 -7.44 6.13
C ILE A 67 17.40 -7.79 5.83
N ASP A 68 18.27 -6.79 5.62
CA ASP A 68 19.69 -7.03 5.29
C ASP A 68 20.59 -7.16 6.52
N LYS A 69 20.09 -6.86 7.73
CA LYS A 69 20.85 -6.96 9.00
C LYS A 69 20.45 -8.16 9.86
N THR A 70 19.54 -9.02 9.40
CA THR A 70 19.24 -10.23 10.14
C THR A 70 20.43 -11.17 9.95
N SER A 71 21.21 -11.41 11.00
CA SER A 71 22.22 -12.48 10.99
C SER A 71 21.51 -13.78 10.60
N SER A 72 22.23 -14.73 10.03
CA SER A 72 21.63 -15.99 9.54
C SER A 72 20.80 -16.73 10.60
N ASP A 73 21.00 -16.41 11.87
CA ASP A 73 20.37 -17.07 13.01
C ASP A 73 19.31 -16.20 13.73
N ASP A 74 19.13 -14.91 13.35
CA ASP A 74 18.13 -14.05 13.95
C ASP A 74 16.72 -14.38 13.43
N VAL A 75 15.73 -14.22 14.31
CA VAL A 75 14.31 -14.44 14.01
C VAL A 75 13.58 -13.11 13.92
N LEU A 76 12.87 -12.89 12.83
CA LEU A 76 12.02 -11.72 12.65
C LEU A 76 10.54 -12.15 12.56
N ILE A 77 9.72 -11.67 13.49
CA ILE A 77 8.27 -11.86 13.48
C ILE A 77 7.61 -10.54 13.09
N ILE A 78 6.76 -10.57 12.07
CA ILE A 78 6.07 -9.39 11.56
C ILE A 78 4.57 -9.57 11.74
N TYR A 79 3.96 -8.62 12.46
CA TYR A 79 2.52 -8.50 12.63
C TYR A 79 2.00 -7.40 11.69
N PHE A 80 1.28 -7.80 10.66
CA PHE A 80 0.63 -6.90 9.69
C PHE A 80 -0.79 -6.61 10.13
N TYR A 81 -1.12 -5.33 10.26
CA TYR A 81 -2.42 -4.88 10.76
C TYR A 81 -2.89 -3.60 10.08
N THR A 82 -4.13 -3.21 10.36
CA THR A 82 -4.68 -1.90 10.06
C THR A 82 -5.46 -1.38 11.27
N GLN A 83 -5.57 -0.06 11.42
CA GLN A 83 -6.20 0.55 12.58
C GLN A 83 -7.73 0.34 12.61
N TRP A 84 -8.34 0.20 11.45
CA TRP A 84 -9.78 -0.02 11.32
C TRP A 84 -10.21 -1.48 11.53
N CYS A 85 -9.28 -2.43 11.49
CA CYS A 85 -9.58 -3.86 11.57
C CYS A 85 -9.98 -4.29 13.01
N PRO A 86 -11.22 -4.80 13.24
CA PRO A 86 -11.66 -5.24 14.57
C PRO A 86 -10.85 -6.41 15.12
N TYR A 87 -10.49 -7.38 14.28
CA TYR A 87 -9.68 -8.54 14.66
C TYR A 87 -8.26 -8.14 15.05
N CYS A 88 -7.71 -7.10 14.42
CA CYS A 88 -6.41 -6.55 14.79
C CYS A 88 -6.46 -5.93 16.19
N LYS A 89 -7.49 -5.13 16.47
CA LYS A 89 -7.69 -4.55 17.81
C LYS A 89 -7.82 -5.62 18.90
N GLN A 90 -8.50 -6.72 18.59
CA GLN A 90 -8.68 -7.84 19.51
C GLN A 90 -7.38 -8.61 19.76
N SER A 91 -6.54 -8.78 18.74
CA SER A 91 -5.29 -9.55 18.83
C SER A 91 -4.11 -8.74 19.37
N LEU A 92 -4.13 -7.41 19.24
CA LEU A 92 -3.02 -6.54 19.62
C LEU A 92 -2.54 -6.72 21.08
N PRO A 93 -3.41 -6.88 22.09
CA PRO A 93 -2.96 -7.17 23.45
C PRO A 93 -2.16 -8.47 23.58
N GLU A 94 -2.52 -9.50 22.83
CA GLU A 94 -1.83 -10.79 22.85
C GLU A 94 -0.46 -10.70 22.13
N ILE A 95 -0.38 -9.91 21.06
CA ILE A 95 0.90 -9.59 20.39
C ILE A 95 1.83 -8.84 21.35
N THR A 96 1.31 -7.90 22.14
CA THR A 96 2.11 -7.16 23.13
C THR A 96 2.63 -8.08 24.24
N LYS A 97 1.79 -8.96 24.77
CA LYS A 97 2.23 -9.97 25.77
C LYS A 97 3.27 -10.94 25.20
N PHE A 98 3.17 -11.27 23.93
CA PHE A 98 4.15 -12.10 23.25
C PHE A 98 5.46 -11.35 23.02
N GLU A 99 5.42 -10.08 22.66
CA GLU A 99 6.61 -9.21 22.52
C GLU A 99 7.37 -9.08 23.86
N GLU A 100 6.65 -8.88 24.98
CA GLU A 100 7.25 -8.88 26.30
C GLU A 100 7.95 -10.20 26.65
N TYR A 101 7.34 -11.33 26.31
CA TYR A 101 7.94 -12.66 26.45
C TYR A 101 9.21 -12.80 25.62
N VAL A 102 9.19 -12.40 24.36
CA VAL A 102 10.34 -12.43 23.45
C VAL A 102 11.49 -11.56 23.96
N ASN A 103 11.18 -10.38 24.50
CA ASN A 103 12.19 -9.51 25.11
C ASN A 103 12.88 -10.16 26.32
N GLY A 104 12.15 -10.95 27.10
CA GLY A 104 12.73 -11.79 28.16
C GLY A 104 13.66 -12.87 27.62
N LEU A 105 13.25 -13.58 26.56
CA LEU A 105 14.06 -14.62 25.92
C LEU A 105 15.36 -14.08 25.30
N ASN A 106 15.34 -12.88 24.73
CA ASN A 106 16.52 -12.27 24.14
C ASN A 106 17.67 -12.02 25.14
N ALA A 107 17.37 -11.96 26.43
CA ALA A 107 18.37 -11.83 27.48
C ALA A 107 19.15 -13.15 27.72
N GLU A 108 18.58 -14.29 27.33
CA GLU A 108 19.11 -15.63 27.60
C GLU A 108 19.65 -16.32 26.34
N ASN A 109 19.20 -15.91 25.15
CA ASN A 109 19.52 -16.56 23.88
C ASN A 109 20.74 -15.94 23.18
N SER A 110 21.46 -16.76 22.42
CA SER A 110 22.57 -16.34 21.56
C SER A 110 22.14 -15.70 20.23
N TYR A 111 20.86 -15.80 19.86
CA TYR A 111 20.26 -15.20 18.65
C TYR A 111 19.15 -14.23 19.05
N LYS A 112 18.95 -13.23 18.21
CA LYS A 112 17.98 -12.16 18.47
C LYS A 112 16.63 -12.49 17.85
N ILE A 113 15.57 -12.38 18.65
CA ILE A 113 14.20 -12.45 18.17
C ILE A 113 13.63 -11.03 18.17
N THR A 114 13.14 -10.58 17.03
CA THR A 114 12.54 -9.24 16.86
C THR A 114 11.08 -9.37 16.48
N VAL A 115 10.20 -8.66 17.20
CA VAL A 115 8.78 -8.54 16.85
C VAL A 115 8.54 -7.14 16.30
N THR A 116 8.02 -7.05 15.07
CA THR A 116 7.72 -5.78 14.39
C THR A 116 6.24 -5.71 14.04
N LYS A 117 5.62 -4.57 14.31
CA LYS A 117 4.23 -4.29 13.95
C LYS A 117 4.21 -3.33 12.77
N ILE A 118 3.53 -3.69 11.69
CA ILE A 118 3.44 -2.90 10.46
C ILE A 118 1.98 -2.52 10.21
N ASP A 119 1.70 -1.22 10.27
CA ASP A 119 0.44 -0.66 9.80
C ASP A 119 0.45 -0.65 8.27
N CYS A 120 -0.44 -1.43 7.66
CA CYS A 120 -0.48 -1.62 6.22
C CYS A 120 -1.14 -0.45 5.49
N ASP A 121 -1.91 0.40 6.16
CA ASP A 121 -2.43 1.63 5.60
C ASP A 121 -1.30 2.67 5.44
N GLU A 122 -0.37 2.71 6.41
CA GLU A 122 0.82 3.57 6.36
C GLU A 122 1.94 2.97 5.48
N ASN A 123 2.02 1.64 5.38
CA ASN A 123 3.08 0.92 4.68
C ASN A 123 2.55 -0.09 3.65
N PRO A 124 1.82 0.35 2.61
CA PRO A 124 1.24 -0.54 1.60
C PRO A 124 2.30 -1.32 0.80
N THR A 125 3.51 -0.77 0.67
CA THR A 125 4.62 -1.45 0.00
C THR A 125 5.02 -2.74 0.72
N MET A 126 5.02 -2.74 2.07
CA MET A 126 5.32 -3.93 2.86
C MET A 126 4.20 -4.96 2.75
N ALA A 127 2.93 -4.53 2.77
CA ALA A 127 1.80 -5.40 2.54
C ALA A 127 1.89 -6.11 1.17
N ASN A 128 2.22 -5.38 0.11
CA ASN A 128 2.42 -5.91 -1.23
C ASN A 128 3.62 -6.87 -1.31
N LYS A 129 4.77 -6.50 -0.71
CA LYS A 129 5.98 -7.32 -0.68
C LYS A 129 5.72 -8.70 -0.08
N TYR A 130 4.99 -8.75 1.03
CA TYR A 130 4.65 -9.99 1.73
C TYR A 130 3.33 -10.61 1.25
N LYS A 131 2.69 -10.05 0.20
CA LYS A 131 1.44 -10.54 -0.41
C LYS A 131 0.32 -10.68 0.62
N ILE A 132 0.16 -9.67 1.49
CA ILE A 132 -0.86 -9.67 2.54
C ILE A 132 -2.25 -9.54 1.90
N GLN A 133 -3.13 -10.50 2.17
CA GLN A 133 -4.49 -10.57 1.62
C GLN A 133 -5.58 -10.27 2.65
N GLY A 134 -5.22 -10.19 3.92
CA GLY A 134 -6.17 -9.93 5.02
C GLY A 134 -5.47 -9.56 6.31
N TYR A 135 -6.23 -9.10 7.29
CA TYR A 135 -5.71 -8.63 8.57
C TYR A 135 -6.45 -9.25 9.77
N PRO A 136 -5.73 -9.56 10.87
CA PRO A 136 -4.27 -9.51 10.98
C PRO A 136 -3.60 -10.68 10.24
N THR A 137 -2.38 -10.46 9.75
CA THR A 137 -1.50 -11.52 9.25
C THR A 137 -0.19 -11.48 10.01
N ILE A 138 0.33 -12.65 10.39
CA ILE A 138 1.60 -12.78 11.10
C ILE A 138 2.52 -13.67 10.28
N LYS A 139 3.75 -13.23 10.11
CA LYS A 139 4.80 -13.99 9.41
C LYS A 139 6.05 -14.06 10.27
N LEU A 140 6.74 -15.21 10.25
CA LEU A 140 8.03 -15.40 10.86
C LEU A 140 9.08 -15.61 9.77
N ILE A 141 10.22 -14.94 9.89
CA ILE A 141 11.35 -15.06 8.97
C ILE A 141 12.52 -15.60 9.78
N TYR A 142 13.02 -16.75 9.35
CA TYR A 142 14.18 -17.41 9.95
C TYR A 142 15.02 -18.12 8.89
N LYS A 143 16.33 -17.92 8.90
CA LYS A 143 17.27 -18.50 7.92
C LYS A 143 16.84 -18.32 6.46
N GLY A 144 16.31 -17.12 6.13
CA GLY A 144 15.83 -16.78 4.79
C GLY A 144 14.49 -17.42 4.37
N LYS A 145 13.86 -18.21 5.25
CA LYS A 145 12.53 -18.79 5.01
C LYS A 145 11.45 -17.96 5.67
N VAL A 146 10.29 -17.87 5.02
CA VAL A 146 9.11 -17.19 5.53
C VAL A 146 8.06 -18.23 5.91
N TYR A 147 7.62 -18.18 7.15
CA TYR A 147 6.57 -19.05 7.70
C TYR A 147 5.32 -18.22 7.94
N ASP A 148 4.19 -18.72 7.48
CA ASP A 148 2.88 -18.10 7.71
C ASP A 148 2.26 -18.66 8.98
N TYR A 149 1.72 -17.75 9.81
CA TYR A 149 0.97 -18.13 11.00
C TYR A 149 -0.50 -18.33 10.64
N ASP A 150 -1.01 -19.53 10.87
CA ASP A 150 -2.37 -19.94 10.52
C ASP A 150 -3.16 -20.40 11.76
N ALA A 151 -3.21 -19.55 12.79
CA ALA A 151 -3.97 -19.82 13.99
C ALA A 151 -4.55 -18.54 14.60
N LYS A 152 -5.45 -18.65 15.58
CA LYS A 152 -5.94 -17.48 16.32
C LYS A 152 -4.78 -16.86 17.11
N PRO A 153 -4.48 -15.55 16.91
CA PRO A 153 -3.37 -14.89 17.60
C PRO A 153 -3.64 -14.82 19.11
N ASN A 154 -2.92 -15.64 19.85
CA ASN A 154 -2.78 -15.56 21.30
C ASN A 154 -1.35 -15.88 21.69
N LYS A 155 -0.94 -15.45 22.88
CA LYS A 155 0.45 -15.59 23.35
C LYS A 155 0.96 -17.04 23.26
N GLN A 156 0.18 -18.02 23.71
CA GLN A 156 0.60 -19.43 23.76
C GLN A 156 0.84 -20.01 22.35
N ASN A 157 -0.09 -19.75 21.44
CA ASN A 157 0.04 -20.21 20.05
C ASN A 157 1.21 -19.53 19.33
N LEU A 158 1.49 -18.26 19.64
CA LEU A 158 2.65 -17.54 19.07
C LEU A 158 3.98 -18.09 19.60
N ILE A 159 4.04 -18.47 20.87
CA ILE A 159 5.20 -19.16 21.45
C ILE A 159 5.42 -20.51 20.74
N LEU A 160 4.38 -21.33 20.61
CA LEU A 160 4.46 -22.59 19.90
C LEU A 160 4.90 -22.43 18.45
N PHE A 161 4.37 -21.42 17.76
CA PHE A 161 4.76 -21.09 16.39
C PHE A 161 6.24 -20.71 16.29
N LEU A 162 6.73 -19.88 17.20
CA LEU A 162 8.16 -19.54 17.29
C LEU A 162 9.01 -20.79 17.46
N GLU A 163 8.72 -21.63 18.45
CA GLU A 163 9.47 -22.82 18.77
C GLU A 163 9.48 -23.87 17.64
N THR A 164 8.35 -24.03 16.94
CA THR A 164 8.23 -24.99 15.84
C THR A 164 8.89 -24.51 14.56
N SER A 165 8.93 -23.20 14.33
CA SER A 165 9.51 -22.60 13.11
C SER A 165 11.03 -22.43 13.21
N THR A 166 11.61 -22.44 14.41
CA THR A 166 13.06 -22.22 14.65
C THR A 166 13.84 -23.49 14.96
N LYS A 167 13.16 -24.64 15.02
CA LYS A 167 13.80 -25.97 15.09
C LYS A 167 14.27 -26.39 13.70
#